data_6d732807a2739d57c174c14a7f7c9f4b
#
_entry.id   6d732807a2739d57c174c14a7f7c9f4b
#
_cell.length_a   1.000
_cell.length_b   1.000
_cell.length_c   1.000
_cell.angle_alpha   90.00
_cell.angle_beta   90.00
_cell.angle_gamma   90.00
#
_symmetry.space_group_name_H-M   'P 1'
#
loop_
_entity.id
_entity.type
_entity.pdbx_description
1 polymer ?
#
loop_
_entity_poly.entity_id
_entity_poly.type
_entity_poly.pdbx_seq_one_letter_code
_entity_poly.pdbx_strand_id
1 'polypeptide(L)'
;YVKSKRILAEKYYNWGKENGIEFVIESCNTQSNYWLNTLILDNKKHRDEFLKETNYNNVMTRPAWVPMHKLEINKDCQVNEMKNTNFLYDRLVNVPSGPV
;
A
#
# COMPACT_ATOMS: atom_id res chain seq x y z
N TYR A 1 -3.62 -18.67 10.23
CA TYR A 1 -3.87 -17.41 9.49
C TYR A 1 -2.60 -16.87 8.84
N VAL A 2 -1.45 -16.84 9.53
CA VAL A 2 -0.20 -16.30 8.98
C VAL A 2 0.20 -17.02 7.70
N LYS A 3 0.14 -18.35 7.69
CA LYS A 3 0.47 -19.14 6.51
C LYS A 3 -0.44 -18.78 5.31
N SER A 4 -1.73 -18.68 5.55
CA SER A 4 -2.71 -18.30 4.52
C SER A 4 -2.42 -16.88 3.97
N LYS A 5 -2.11 -15.94 4.86
CA LYS A 5 -1.77 -14.57 4.47
C LYS A 5 -0.48 -14.51 3.64
N ARG A 6 0.51 -15.31 3.98
CA ARG A 6 1.77 -15.37 3.23
C ARG A 6 1.55 -15.95 1.84
N ILE A 7 0.70 -16.94 1.69
CA ILE A 7 0.33 -17.50 0.38
C ILE A 7 -0.37 -16.43 -0.48
N LEU A 8 -1.29 -15.68 0.13
CA LEU A 8 -1.98 -14.59 -0.57
C LEU A 8 -0.98 -13.50 -1.02
N ALA A 9 -0.06 -13.12 -0.15
CA ALA A 9 0.98 -12.15 -0.47
C ALA A 9 1.85 -12.60 -1.65
N GLU A 10 2.21 -13.88 -1.68
CA GLU A 10 2.97 -14.45 -2.79
C GLU A 10 2.20 -14.35 -4.12
N LYS A 11 0.90 -14.62 -4.09
CA LYS A 11 0.05 -14.46 -5.28
C LYS A 11 0.04 -13.01 -5.78
N TYR A 12 -0.10 -12.04 -4.89
CA TYR A 12 -0.04 -10.63 -5.26
C TYR A 12 1.33 -10.26 -5.82
N TYR A 13 2.40 -10.73 -5.20
CA TYR A 13 3.76 -10.45 -5.65
C TYR A 13 3.97 -10.95 -7.09
N ASN A 14 3.57 -12.19 -7.37
CA ASN A 14 3.71 -12.78 -8.69
C ASN A 14 2.86 -12.05 -9.73
N TRP A 15 1.62 -11.72 -9.38
CA TRP A 15 0.74 -10.94 -10.23
C TRP A 15 1.33 -9.56 -10.55
N GLY A 16 1.89 -8.90 -9.55
CA GLY A 16 2.52 -7.59 -9.72
C GLY A 16 3.72 -7.66 -10.65
N LYS A 17 4.55 -8.70 -10.51
CA LYS A 17 5.70 -8.90 -11.41
C LYS A 17 5.25 -9.07 -12.87
N GLU A 18 4.18 -9.82 -13.10
CA GLU A 18 3.65 -10.05 -14.44
C GLU A 18 3.05 -8.78 -15.06
N ASN A 19 2.57 -7.86 -14.24
CA ASN A 19 1.86 -6.66 -14.69
C ASN A 19 2.66 -5.37 -14.48
N GLY A 20 3.93 -5.47 -14.09
CA GLY A 20 4.78 -4.29 -13.89
C GLY A 20 4.36 -3.43 -12.69
N ILE A 21 3.73 -4.02 -11.69
CA ILE A 21 3.29 -3.32 -10.48
C ILE A 21 4.15 -3.77 -9.31
N GLU A 22 4.71 -2.81 -8.58
CA GLU A 22 5.54 -3.10 -7.41
C GLU A 22 4.67 -3.51 -6.23
N PHE A 23 5.00 -4.65 -5.61
CA PHE A 23 4.38 -5.13 -4.38
C PHE A 23 5.40 -5.05 -3.25
N VAL A 24 4.97 -4.55 -2.08
CA VAL A 24 5.87 -4.42 -0.92
C VAL A 24 6.07 -5.81 -0.29
N ILE A 25 7.30 -6.29 -0.32
CA ILE A 25 7.67 -7.58 0.28
C ILE A 25 8.46 -7.35 1.57
N GLU A 26 8.54 -8.40 2.38
CA GLU A 26 9.34 -8.35 3.60
C GLU A 26 10.82 -8.11 3.31
N SER A 27 11.47 -7.40 4.23
CA SER A 27 12.91 -7.11 4.12
C SER A 27 13.75 -8.36 4.37
N CYS A 28 15.02 -8.35 3.93
CA CYS A 28 15.96 -9.43 4.22
C CYS A 28 16.03 -9.70 5.73
N ASN A 29 16.11 -10.99 6.08
CA ASN A 29 16.23 -11.45 7.47
C ASN A 29 15.05 -11.05 8.37
N THR A 30 13.87 -10.80 7.77
CA THR A 30 12.63 -10.53 8.50
C THR A 30 11.55 -11.49 8.05
N GLN A 31 10.53 -11.65 8.88
CA GLN A 31 9.37 -12.46 8.54
C GLN A 31 8.11 -11.67 8.83
N SER A 32 7.43 -11.23 7.78
CA SER A 32 6.19 -10.45 7.88
C SER A 32 4.99 -11.38 8.07
N ASN A 33 4.01 -10.91 8.83
CA ASN A 33 2.71 -11.58 8.90
C ASN A 33 1.76 -11.16 7.77
N TYR A 34 2.19 -10.21 6.93
CA TYR A 34 1.38 -9.64 5.85
C TYR A 34 -0.03 -9.24 6.31
N TRP A 35 -0.07 -8.52 7.42
CA TRP A 35 -1.32 -7.95 7.91
C TRP A 35 -2.01 -7.13 6.80
N LEU A 36 -1.25 -6.31 6.11
CA LEU A 36 -1.70 -5.57 4.95
C LEU A 36 -0.86 -5.98 3.74
N ASN A 37 -1.51 -6.08 2.59
CA ASN A 37 -0.84 -6.25 1.31
C ASN A 37 -0.86 -4.93 0.57
N THR A 38 0.31 -4.48 0.12
CA THR A 38 0.51 -3.11 -0.35
C THR A 38 1.13 -3.08 -1.74
N LEU A 39 0.52 -2.31 -2.62
CA LEU A 39 1.04 -2.02 -3.95
C LEU A 39 1.59 -0.60 -3.99
N ILE A 40 2.62 -0.38 -4.82
CA ILE A 40 3.15 0.94 -5.12
C ILE A 40 2.90 1.21 -6.59
N LEU A 41 2.06 2.20 -6.88
CA LEU A 41 1.70 2.56 -8.25
C LEU A 41 2.61 3.67 -8.79
N ASP A 42 2.46 4.01 -10.06
CA ASP A 42 3.41 4.89 -10.76
C ASP A 42 3.34 6.34 -10.28
N ASN A 43 2.15 6.83 -9.94
CA ASN A 43 1.94 8.21 -9.52
C ASN A 43 0.59 8.35 -8.82
N LYS A 44 0.33 9.55 -8.30
CA LYS A 44 -0.91 9.84 -7.57
C LYS A 44 -2.16 9.63 -8.43
N LYS A 45 -2.11 10.05 -9.69
CA LYS A 45 -3.25 9.90 -10.61
C LYS A 45 -3.59 8.43 -10.81
N HIS A 46 -2.59 7.58 -11.04
CA HIS A 46 -2.76 6.14 -11.19
C HIS A 46 -3.34 5.53 -9.91
N ARG A 47 -2.83 5.96 -8.75
CA ARG A 47 -3.35 5.51 -7.45
C ARG A 47 -4.83 5.87 -7.30
N ASP A 48 -5.21 7.10 -7.58
CA ASP A 48 -6.58 7.57 -7.42
C ASP A 48 -7.54 6.85 -8.37
N GLU A 49 -7.12 6.62 -9.61
CA GLU A 49 -7.90 5.86 -10.58
C GLU A 49 -8.05 4.40 -10.15
N PHE A 50 -7.00 3.79 -9.62
CA PHE A 50 -7.02 2.41 -9.12
C PHE A 50 -8.00 2.27 -7.95
N LEU A 51 -7.94 3.20 -6.98
CA LEU A 51 -8.86 3.20 -5.84
C LEU A 51 -10.31 3.31 -6.29
N LYS A 52 -10.59 4.23 -7.21
CA LYS A 52 -11.94 4.45 -7.72
C LYS A 52 -12.47 3.22 -8.45
N GLU A 53 -11.68 2.68 -9.37
CA GLU A 53 -12.07 1.54 -10.21
C GLU A 53 -12.31 0.28 -9.39
N THR A 54 -11.40 -0.05 -8.49
CA THR A 54 -11.53 -1.26 -7.67
C THR A 54 -12.71 -1.18 -6.72
N ASN A 55 -12.91 -0.06 -6.05
CA ASN A 55 -14.05 0.10 -5.14
C ASN A 55 -15.38 0.12 -5.90
N TYR A 56 -15.41 0.68 -7.10
CA TYR A 56 -16.58 0.63 -7.95
C TYR A 56 -16.96 -0.82 -8.30
N ASN A 57 -15.97 -1.68 -8.49
CA ASN A 57 -16.17 -3.10 -8.80
C ASN A 57 -16.24 -3.99 -7.55
N ASN A 58 -16.51 -3.40 -6.39
CA ASN A 58 -16.67 -4.12 -5.12
C ASN A 58 -15.40 -4.79 -4.60
N VAL A 59 -14.24 -4.34 -5.04
CA VAL A 59 -12.95 -4.75 -4.48
C VAL A 59 -12.48 -3.66 -3.53
N MET A 60 -12.48 -3.96 -2.24
CA MET A 60 -12.16 -2.96 -1.22
C MET A 60 -10.66 -2.68 -1.19
N THR A 61 -10.28 -1.49 -1.63
CA THR A 61 -8.91 -0.98 -1.54
C THR A 61 -8.89 0.33 -0.76
N ARG A 62 -7.76 0.66 -0.16
CA ARG A 62 -7.63 1.87 0.66
C ARG A 62 -6.26 2.50 0.44
N PRO A 63 -6.16 3.83 0.48
CA PRO A 63 -4.87 4.49 0.46
C PRO A 63 -4.19 4.33 1.82
N ALA A 64 -2.92 4.72 1.92
CA ALA A 64 -2.27 4.85 3.22
C ALA A 64 -2.97 5.94 4.04
N TRP A 65 -2.86 5.84 5.36
CA TRP A 65 -3.37 6.87 6.24
C TRP A 65 -2.64 8.19 5.98
N VAL A 66 -3.36 9.30 6.16
CA VAL A 66 -2.76 10.63 5.97
C VAL A 66 -1.53 10.77 6.86
N PRO A 67 -0.37 11.16 6.31
CA PRO A 67 0.83 11.35 7.12
C PRO A 67 0.62 12.36 8.24
N MET A 68 1.25 12.13 9.38
CA MET A 68 1.04 12.93 10.59
C MET A 68 1.29 14.43 10.35
N HIS A 69 2.30 14.77 9.55
CA HIS A 69 2.62 16.18 9.28
C HIS A 69 1.59 16.89 8.39
N LYS A 70 0.73 16.12 7.71
CA LYS A 70 -0.34 16.68 6.86
C LYS A 70 -1.66 16.84 7.61
N LEU A 71 -1.75 16.36 8.84
CA LEU A 71 -2.94 16.54 9.65
C LEU A 71 -3.05 18.00 10.11
N GLU A 72 -4.25 18.56 10.04
CA GLU A 72 -4.51 19.95 10.43
C GLU A 72 -4.05 20.24 11.86
N ILE A 73 -4.26 19.30 12.78
CA ILE A 73 -3.87 19.46 14.19
C ILE A 73 -2.35 19.60 14.35
N ASN A 74 -1.57 19.10 13.39
CA ASN A 74 -0.10 19.10 13.44
C ASN A 74 0.53 20.16 12.54
N LYS A 75 -0.24 21.06 11.95
CA LYS A 75 0.25 22.05 10.97
C LYS A 75 1.41 22.91 11.46
N ASP A 76 1.44 23.21 12.77
CA ASP A 76 2.47 24.06 13.37
C ASP A 76 3.61 23.25 14.04
N CYS A 77 3.59 21.93 13.91
CA CYS A 77 4.63 21.07 14.48
C CYS A 77 5.87 21.07 13.61
N GLN A 78 7.03 20.89 14.25
CA GLN A 78 8.29 20.76 13.53
C GLN A 78 8.29 19.49 12.68
N VAL A 79 8.73 19.59 11.43
CA VAL A 79 8.86 18.45 10.52
C VAL A 79 10.19 18.54 9.78
N ASN A 80 10.71 17.37 9.40
CA ASN A 80 11.85 17.27 8.50
C ASN A 80 11.37 17.27 7.05
N GLU A 81 12.30 17.16 6.11
CA GLU A 81 11.97 16.93 4.70
C GLU A 81 11.32 15.54 4.57
N MET A 82 10.05 15.50 4.27
CA MET A 82 9.27 14.26 4.23
C MET A 82 9.19 13.68 2.81
N LYS A 83 10.31 13.68 2.10
CA LYS A 83 10.37 13.29 0.69
C LYS A 83 9.88 11.85 0.46
N ASN A 84 10.41 10.90 1.19
CA ASN A 84 10.04 9.48 1.01
C ASN A 84 8.61 9.21 1.46
N THR A 85 8.20 9.83 2.56
CA THR A 85 6.82 9.71 3.06
C THR A 85 5.82 10.23 2.03
N ASN A 86 6.08 11.40 1.46
CA ASN A 86 5.21 12.00 0.46
C ASN A 86 5.18 11.17 -0.83
N PHE A 87 6.34 10.67 -1.26
CA PHE A 87 6.45 9.80 -2.43
C PHE A 87 5.58 8.55 -2.27
N LEU A 88 5.69 7.87 -1.13
CA LEU A 88 4.93 6.64 -0.86
C LEU A 88 3.45 6.93 -0.67
N TYR A 89 3.10 7.99 0.05
CA TYR A 89 1.71 8.34 0.29
C TYR A 89 0.94 8.55 -1.02
N ASP A 90 1.57 9.18 -2.00
CA ASP A 90 0.94 9.45 -3.30
C ASP A 90 0.71 8.18 -4.13
N ARG A 91 1.43 7.10 -3.86
CA ARG A 91 1.49 5.90 -4.71
C ARG A 91 0.98 4.62 -4.07
N LEU A 92 0.89 4.59 -2.76
CA LEU A 92 0.65 3.36 -2.01
C LEU A 92 -0.83 3.03 -1.93
N VAL A 93 -1.18 1.77 -2.18
CA VAL A 93 -2.55 1.25 -2.04
C VAL A 93 -2.51 -0.06 -1.28
N ASN A 94 -3.38 -0.18 -0.28
CA ASN A 94 -3.60 -1.44 0.41
C ASN A 94 -4.74 -2.21 -0.26
N VAL A 95 -4.49 -3.47 -0.57
CA VAL A 95 -5.45 -4.35 -1.25
C VAL A 95 -5.98 -5.40 -0.26
N PRO A 96 -7.07 -6.13 -0.61
CA PRO A 96 -7.67 -7.08 0.32
C PRO A 96 -6.66 -8.07 0.87
N SER A 97 -6.65 -8.25 2.19
CA SER A 97 -5.63 -9.02 2.91
C SER A 97 -6.22 -10.05 3.87
N GLY A 98 -7.50 -10.33 3.77
CA GLY A 98 -8.14 -11.35 4.58
C GLY A 98 -7.58 -12.75 4.30
N PRO A 99 -7.57 -13.66 5.27
CA PRO A 99 -7.14 -15.03 5.03
C PRO A 99 -8.09 -15.73 4.06
N VAL A 100 -7.54 -16.57 3.21
CA VAL A 100 -8.28 -17.33 2.20
C VAL A 100 -8.09 -18.82 2.37
#